data_ab7332384992c724b90185f5ce5a1091
#
_entry.id   ab7332384992c724b90185f5ce5a1091
#
_cell.length_a   1.000
_cell.length_b   1.000
_cell.length_c   1.000
_cell.angle_alpha   90.00
_cell.angle_beta   90.00
_cell.angle_gamma   90.00
#
_symmetry.space_group_name_H-M   'P 1'
#
loop_
_entity.id
_entity.type
_entity.pdbx_description
1 polymer ?
#
loop_
_entity_poly.entity_id
_entity_poly.type
_entity_poly.pdbx_seq_one_letter_code
_entity_poly.pdbx_strand_id
1 'polypeptide(L)'
;MIYPAYNSDISMQLTATLTVTLIGFLATLILLLAYSMIRFCAGGPPFTVCFRRGAWFLLTAPAGMLIACFIGCNIYVVRDRDIFSDTLPESFEGYTIAQISDIHLLSYKGRKASLRHAVRKILRQDPDMIVFTGDLVTLSSKETDSFVDILSDLRARDGVYAVMGNHDYCTYAFTTGEEKKEDEARVRRIIGEMGWKLLENEWIDIEREDSRLTLIGGEGTTWTPEISAALDSTLKACPPADFKILLYHDPTVWRPCIVGKTDVDLTLSGHTHAMQLKIFGWTPSRYVFNECHGLYEDGGQWLYVNSGLGETGVLARLGAWPEISVFRLKRR
;
A
#
# COMPACT_ATOMS: atom_id res chain seq x y z
N MET A 1 23.63 11.76 19.79
CA MET A 1 23.14 12.44 18.55
C MET A 1 21.66 12.69 18.79
N ILE A 2 21.23 13.95 18.84
CA ILE A 2 19.83 14.31 19.11
C ILE A 2 19.06 13.96 17.84
N TYR A 3 18.22 12.93 17.90
CA TYR A 3 17.30 12.62 16.79
C TYR A 3 16.38 13.81 16.55
N PRO A 4 16.12 14.16 15.30
CA PRO A 4 15.18 15.21 15.01
C PRO A 4 13.83 14.85 15.65
N ALA A 5 13.21 15.79 16.33
CA ALA A 5 11.93 15.59 16.96
C ALA A 5 10.88 15.12 15.91
N TYR A 6 9.90 14.32 16.33
CA TYR A 6 8.77 13.82 15.49
C TYR A 6 8.17 14.86 14.50
N ASN A 7 8.32 16.15 14.82
CA ASN A 7 7.93 17.25 13.91
C ASN A 7 8.85 17.40 12.68
N SER A 8 10.08 16.89 12.69
CA SER A 8 11.01 16.99 11.57
C SER A 8 10.71 15.97 10.45
N ASP A 9 10.00 14.90 10.77
CA ASP A 9 9.72 13.83 9.80
C ASP A 9 8.72 14.28 8.74
N ILE A 10 7.70 15.02 9.14
CA ILE A 10 6.79 15.69 8.19
C ILE A 10 7.53 16.73 7.34
N SER A 11 8.55 17.39 7.91
CA SER A 11 9.35 18.35 7.17
C SER A 11 10.17 17.68 6.05
N MET A 12 10.64 16.47 6.27
CA MET A 12 11.35 15.68 5.26
C MET A 12 10.42 15.31 4.08
N GLN A 13 9.21 14.85 4.36
CA GLN A 13 8.21 14.56 3.31
C GLN A 13 7.77 15.82 2.57
N LEU A 14 7.60 16.96 3.28
CA LEU A 14 7.32 18.25 2.65
C LEU A 14 8.48 18.70 1.77
N THR A 15 9.72 18.55 2.23
CA THR A 15 10.92 18.88 1.46
C THR A 15 11.01 18.02 0.21
N ALA A 16 10.75 16.70 0.29
CA ALA A 16 10.71 15.82 -0.86
C ALA A 16 9.63 16.25 -1.86
N THR A 17 8.43 16.59 -1.37
CA THR A 17 7.32 17.06 -2.21
C THR A 17 7.67 18.36 -2.93
N LEU A 18 8.26 19.32 -2.23
CA LEU A 18 8.73 20.57 -2.81
C LEU A 18 9.85 20.36 -3.83
N THR A 19 10.78 19.45 -3.54
CA THR A 19 11.87 19.10 -4.45
C THR A 19 11.36 18.50 -5.75
N VAL A 20 10.43 17.53 -5.68
CA VAL A 20 9.79 16.93 -6.87
C VAL A 20 9.03 18.01 -7.66
N THR A 21 8.34 18.93 -6.99
CA THR A 21 7.64 20.05 -7.63
C THR A 21 8.61 20.95 -8.38
N LEU A 22 9.74 21.30 -7.75
CA LEU A 22 10.78 22.13 -8.35
C LEU A 22 11.42 21.45 -9.57
N ILE A 23 11.71 20.15 -9.48
CA ILE A 23 12.23 19.36 -10.61
C ILE A 23 11.24 19.40 -11.78
N GLY A 24 9.96 19.18 -11.52
CA GLY A 24 8.91 19.27 -12.55
C GLY A 24 8.80 20.65 -13.18
N PHE A 25 8.89 21.71 -12.36
CA PHE A 25 8.90 23.08 -12.85
C PHE A 25 10.13 23.38 -13.74
N LEU A 26 11.33 22.97 -13.31
CA LEU A 26 12.56 23.16 -14.08
C LEU A 26 12.53 22.37 -15.41
N ALA A 27 12.03 21.14 -15.40
CA ALA A 27 11.83 20.34 -16.60
C ALA A 27 10.88 21.04 -17.59
N THR A 28 9.75 21.57 -17.10
CA THR A 28 8.80 22.34 -17.91
C THR A 28 9.44 23.61 -18.50
N LEU A 29 10.27 24.30 -17.71
CA LEU A 29 11.01 25.49 -18.15
C LEU A 29 11.99 25.14 -19.29
N ILE A 30 12.78 24.06 -19.13
CA ILE A 30 13.73 23.60 -20.14
C ILE A 30 12.99 23.26 -21.46
N LEU A 31 11.87 22.54 -21.37
CA LEU A 31 11.06 22.21 -22.55
C LEU A 31 10.51 23.46 -23.24
N LEU A 32 10.05 24.45 -22.47
CA LEU A 32 9.53 25.71 -23.01
C LEU A 32 10.63 26.53 -23.69
N LEU A 33 11.85 26.58 -23.09
CA LEU A 33 13.01 27.24 -23.69
C LEU A 33 13.42 26.56 -24.99
N ALA A 34 13.53 25.24 -24.99
CA ALA A 34 13.86 24.44 -26.18
C ALA A 34 12.82 24.63 -27.29
N TYR A 35 11.54 24.53 -26.97
CA TYR A 35 10.44 24.79 -27.92
C TYR A 35 10.53 26.20 -28.52
N SER A 36 10.75 27.23 -27.69
CA SER A 36 10.82 28.62 -28.14
C SER A 36 12.03 28.85 -29.04
N MET A 37 13.17 28.21 -28.76
CA MET A 37 14.38 28.25 -29.58
C MET A 37 14.18 27.56 -30.94
N ILE A 38 13.63 26.34 -30.93
CA ILE A 38 13.34 25.58 -32.17
C ILE A 38 12.39 26.38 -33.07
N ARG A 39 11.33 26.96 -32.52
CA ARG A 39 10.39 27.79 -33.28
C ARG A 39 11.05 29.03 -33.88
N PHE A 40 11.92 29.68 -33.13
CA PHE A 40 12.69 30.84 -33.60
C PHE A 40 13.65 30.47 -34.74
N CYS A 41 14.44 29.40 -34.58
CA CYS A 41 15.37 28.92 -35.62
C CYS A 41 14.66 28.41 -36.89
N ALA A 42 13.42 27.93 -36.78
CA ALA A 42 12.60 27.51 -37.94
C ALA A 42 11.91 28.68 -38.64
N GLY A 43 12.33 29.93 -38.39
CA GLY A 43 11.74 31.14 -39.05
C GLY A 43 10.36 31.52 -38.51
N GLY A 44 10.00 31.03 -37.32
CA GLY A 44 8.76 31.37 -36.63
C GLY A 44 8.82 32.73 -35.91
N PRO A 45 7.85 33.01 -35.01
CA PRO A 45 7.82 34.23 -34.22
C PRO A 45 9.09 34.42 -33.38
N PRO A 46 9.43 35.66 -32.98
CA PRO A 46 10.57 35.91 -32.05
C PRO A 46 10.50 35.02 -30.78
N PHE A 47 11.67 34.59 -30.31
CA PHE A 47 11.79 33.73 -29.12
C PHE A 47 10.94 34.22 -27.94
N THR A 48 11.02 35.54 -27.64
CA THR A 48 10.27 36.16 -26.54
C THR A 48 8.74 36.03 -26.72
N VAL A 49 8.25 36.05 -27.94
CA VAL A 49 6.80 35.85 -28.22
C VAL A 49 6.41 34.41 -27.99
N CYS A 50 7.20 33.43 -28.45
CA CYS A 50 6.96 32.01 -28.22
C CYS A 50 7.00 31.70 -26.72
N PHE A 51 8.03 32.16 -26.01
CA PHE A 51 8.19 31.98 -24.59
C PHE A 51 7.03 32.57 -23.79
N ARG A 52 6.65 33.85 -24.04
CA ARG A 52 5.51 34.48 -23.34
C ARG A 52 4.21 33.76 -23.56
N ARG A 53 3.92 33.27 -24.78
CA ARG A 53 2.71 32.50 -25.08
C ARG A 53 2.66 31.15 -24.37
N GLY A 54 3.84 30.53 -24.16
CA GLY A 54 3.95 29.24 -23.48
C GLY A 54 4.19 29.35 -21.97
N ALA A 55 4.44 30.54 -21.42
CA ALA A 55 4.86 30.70 -20.01
C ALA A 55 3.84 30.15 -18.99
N TRP A 56 2.55 30.09 -19.33
CA TRP A 56 1.52 29.51 -18.46
C TRP A 56 1.73 28.00 -18.23
N PHE A 57 2.43 27.27 -19.13
CA PHE A 57 2.80 25.87 -18.90
C PHE A 57 3.68 25.67 -17.66
N LEU A 58 4.43 26.71 -17.24
CA LEU A 58 5.23 26.65 -16.03
C LEU A 58 4.39 26.42 -14.76
N LEU A 59 3.10 26.74 -14.81
CA LEU A 59 2.18 26.50 -13.70
C LEU A 59 1.66 25.07 -13.63
N THR A 60 1.86 24.26 -14.68
CA THR A 60 1.29 22.91 -14.76
C THR A 60 1.86 21.95 -13.71
N ALA A 61 3.18 21.99 -13.47
CA ALA A 61 3.82 21.13 -12.47
C ALA A 61 3.38 21.49 -11.04
N PRO A 62 3.44 22.75 -10.56
CA PRO A 62 2.96 23.10 -9.23
C PRO A 62 1.44 22.90 -9.08
N ALA A 63 0.64 23.22 -10.09
CA ALA A 63 -0.80 22.97 -10.05
C ALA A 63 -1.11 21.47 -9.98
N GLY A 64 -0.44 20.65 -10.78
CA GLY A 64 -0.56 19.20 -10.75
C GLY A 64 -0.19 18.62 -9.38
N MET A 65 0.90 19.13 -8.76
CA MET A 65 1.30 18.73 -7.42
C MET A 65 0.26 19.14 -6.36
N LEU A 66 -0.28 20.35 -6.43
CA LEU A 66 -1.36 20.76 -5.51
C LEU A 66 -2.58 19.86 -5.64
N ILE A 67 -2.99 19.54 -6.87
CA ILE A 67 -4.08 18.59 -7.11
C ILE A 67 -3.74 17.21 -6.51
N ALA A 68 -2.54 16.71 -6.74
CA ALA A 68 -2.09 15.42 -6.21
C ALA A 68 -2.08 15.39 -4.68
N CYS A 69 -1.63 16.47 -4.02
CA CYS A 69 -1.58 16.59 -2.56
C CYS A 69 -2.98 16.73 -1.93
N PHE A 70 -3.80 17.68 -2.42
CA PHE A 70 -5.03 18.06 -1.75
C PHE A 70 -6.25 17.26 -2.21
N ILE A 71 -6.27 16.83 -3.46
CA ILE A 71 -7.37 16.07 -4.03
C ILE A 71 -7.00 14.60 -4.10
N GLY A 72 -5.86 14.26 -4.71
CA GLY A 72 -5.44 12.88 -4.96
C GLY A 72 -5.37 12.03 -3.71
N CYS A 73 -4.78 12.55 -2.64
CA CYS A 73 -4.66 11.86 -1.35
C CYS A 73 -6.00 11.67 -0.59
N ASN A 74 -7.11 12.17 -1.11
CA ASN A 74 -8.43 12.07 -0.50
C ASN A 74 -9.47 11.36 -1.37
N ILE A 75 -9.07 10.87 -2.57
CA ILE A 75 -9.94 10.09 -3.45
C ILE A 75 -9.80 8.60 -3.12
N TYR A 76 -10.52 8.15 -2.10
CA TYR A 76 -10.55 6.72 -1.77
C TYR A 76 -11.36 5.95 -2.81
N VAL A 77 -10.73 5.03 -3.54
CA VAL A 77 -11.42 4.16 -4.51
C VAL A 77 -11.66 2.78 -3.90
N VAL A 78 -12.83 2.23 -4.18
CA VAL A 78 -13.11 0.81 -3.91
C VAL A 78 -12.85 0.03 -5.19
N ARG A 79 -12.14 -1.09 -5.08
CA ARG A 79 -11.82 -2.00 -6.17
C ARG A 79 -12.42 -3.37 -5.89
N ASP A 80 -13.55 -3.64 -6.52
CA ASP A 80 -14.17 -4.95 -6.46
C ASP A 80 -13.47 -5.93 -7.40
N ARG A 81 -13.20 -7.14 -6.92
CA ARG A 81 -12.56 -8.23 -7.66
C ARG A 81 -13.20 -9.56 -7.31
N ASP A 82 -13.62 -10.30 -8.32
CA ASP A 82 -13.99 -11.69 -8.15
C ASP A 82 -12.73 -12.56 -8.26
N ILE A 83 -12.52 -13.45 -7.31
CA ILE A 83 -11.44 -14.44 -7.28
C ILE A 83 -12.06 -15.81 -7.53
N PHE A 84 -11.71 -16.40 -8.64
CA PHE A 84 -12.25 -17.69 -9.05
C PHE A 84 -11.29 -18.82 -8.69
N SER A 85 -11.79 -19.86 -8.04
CA SER A 85 -11.02 -21.06 -7.71
C SER A 85 -11.87 -22.32 -7.89
N ASP A 86 -11.20 -23.37 -8.37
CA ASP A 86 -11.80 -24.73 -8.46
C ASP A 86 -11.80 -25.43 -7.09
N THR A 87 -10.96 -24.98 -6.17
CA THR A 87 -10.82 -25.53 -4.81
C THR A 87 -11.77 -24.90 -3.81
N LEU A 88 -12.40 -23.75 -4.13
CA LEU A 88 -13.26 -23.03 -3.20
C LEU A 88 -14.50 -23.89 -2.81
N PRO A 89 -14.72 -24.15 -1.51
CA PRO A 89 -15.91 -24.87 -1.05
C PRO A 89 -17.18 -24.04 -1.27
N GLU A 90 -18.31 -24.72 -1.42
CA GLU A 90 -19.63 -24.09 -1.62
C GLU A 90 -20.00 -23.16 -0.46
N SER A 91 -19.65 -23.52 0.77
CA SER A 91 -19.91 -22.74 1.98
C SER A 91 -19.20 -21.36 2.00
N PHE A 92 -18.18 -21.18 1.17
CA PHE A 92 -17.46 -19.92 0.98
C PHE A 92 -17.77 -19.20 -0.34
N GLU A 93 -18.73 -19.71 -1.14
CA GLU A 93 -19.20 -19.00 -2.33
C GLU A 93 -19.76 -17.63 -1.94
N GLY A 94 -19.25 -16.57 -2.55
CA GLY A 94 -19.64 -15.19 -2.23
C GLY A 94 -19.00 -14.59 -0.99
N TYR A 95 -18.07 -15.28 -0.32
CA TYR A 95 -17.32 -14.75 0.82
C TYR A 95 -16.57 -13.47 0.44
N THR A 96 -16.68 -12.43 1.28
CA THR A 96 -16.15 -11.10 0.98
C THR A 96 -15.01 -10.72 1.91
N ILE A 97 -13.90 -10.24 1.33
CA ILE A 97 -12.70 -9.82 2.04
C ILE A 97 -12.38 -8.38 1.65
N ALA A 98 -12.27 -7.48 2.63
CA ALA A 98 -11.75 -6.14 2.38
C ALA A 98 -10.26 -6.11 2.74
N GLN A 99 -9.42 -5.76 1.77
CA GLN A 99 -7.99 -5.51 2.00
C GLN A 99 -7.71 -4.02 2.07
N ILE A 100 -6.96 -3.63 3.08
CA ILE A 100 -6.30 -2.34 3.20
C ILE A 100 -4.81 -2.55 3.45
N SER A 101 -3.99 -1.58 3.07
CA SER A 101 -2.54 -1.66 3.17
C SER A 101 -1.93 -0.27 3.30
N ASP A 102 -0.69 -0.20 3.76
CA ASP A 102 0.15 0.99 3.65
C ASP A 102 -0.59 2.26 4.12
N ILE A 103 -1.03 2.25 5.38
CA ILE A 103 -1.76 3.38 5.97
C ILE A 103 -0.82 4.56 6.18
N HIS A 104 0.43 4.31 6.59
CA HIS A 104 1.42 5.36 6.82
C HIS A 104 0.86 6.55 7.59
N LEU A 105 0.56 6.34 8.86
CA LEU A 105 -0.19 7.29 9.72
C LEU A 105 0.43 8.69 9.79
N LEU A 106 1.73 8.81 9.54
CA LEU A 106 2.39 10.12 9.42
C LEU A 106 1.72 11.00 8.36
N SER A 107 1.30 10.41 7.25
CA SER A 107 0.64 11.12 6.15
C SER A 107 -0.74 11.67 6.53
N TYR A 108 -1.36 11.10 7.57
CA TYR A 108 -2.65 11.56 8.10
C TYR A 108 -2.53 12.62 9.21
N LYS A 109 -1.32 13.05 9.56
CA LYS A 109 -1.13 14.11 10.56
C LYS A 109 -1.89 15.37 10.14
N GLY A 110 -2.83 15.81 11.00
CA GLY A 110 -3.76 16.91 10.68
C GLY A 110 -4.95 16.52 9.80
N ARG A 111 -5.04 15.27 9.31
CA ARG A 111 -6.08 14.77 8.39
C ARG A 111 -6.95 13.65 8.99
N LYS A 112 -7.23 13.68 10.30
CA LYS A 112 -8.05 12.65 10.99
C LYS A 112 -9.41 12.41 10.32
N ALA A 113 -10.03 13.47 9.79
CA ALA A 113 -11.32 13.37 9.09
C ALA A 113 -11.22 12.51 7.81
N SER A 114 -10.07 12.56 7.12
CA SER A 114 -9.80 11.76 5.94
C SER A 114 -9.70 10.27 6.29
N LEU A 115 -8.97 9.92 7.36
CA LEU A 115 -8.88 8.53 7.83
C LEU A 115 -10.24 8.00 8.30
N ARG A 116 -11.02 8.80 9.06
CA ARG A 116 -12.40 8.43 9.43
C ARG A 116 -13.30 8.22 8.21
N HIS A 117 -13.08 8.99 7.14
CA HIS A 117 -13.81 8.78 5.89
C HIS A 117 -13.44 7.44 5.25
N ALA A 118 -12.14 7.09 5.21
CA ALA A 118 -11.67 5.79 4.73
C ALA A 118 -12.29 4.64 5.53
N VAL A 119 -12.20 4.68 6.87
CA VAL A 119 -12.77 3.66 7.76
C VAL A 119 -14.27 3.47 7.51
N ARG A 120 -15.05 4.56 7.44
CA ARG A 120 -16.49 4.47 7.12
C ARG A 120 -16.73 3.86 5.73
N LYS A 121 -15.84 4.13 4.76
CA LYS A 121 -15.98 3.59 3.41
C LYS A 121 -15.68 2.09 3.37
N ILE A 122 -14.71 1.61 4.17
CA ILE A 122 -14.41 0.19 4.35
C ILE A 122 -15.62 -0.52 4.98
N LEU A 123 -16.11 -0.01 6.09
CA LEU A 123 -17.25 -0.60 6.81
C LEU A 123 -18.55 -0.66 5.97
N ARG A 124 -18.74 0.28 5.04
CA ARG A 124 -19.88 0.26 4.10
C ARG A 124 -19.83 -0.88 3.09
N GLN A 125 -18.67 -1.52 2.90
CA GLN A 125 -18.56 -2.70 2.05
C GLN A 125 -19.13 -3.95 2.72
N ASP A 126 -19.36 -3.89 4.04
CA ASP A 126 -19.87 -4.98 4.88
C ASP A 126 -19.12 -6.30 4.61
N PRO A 127 -17.79 -6.33 4.69
CA PRO A 127 -17.01 -7.51 4.39
C PRO A 127 -17.15 -8.57 5.49
N ASP A 128 -17.04 -9.83 5.12
CA ASP A 128 -16.97 -10.93 6.09
C ASP A 128 -15.68 -10.86 6.92
N MET A 129 -14.58 -10.45 6.30
CA MET A 129 -13.26 -10.32 6.91
C MET A 129 -12.56 -9.05 6.41
N ILE A 130 -11.80 -8.40 7.28
CA ILE A 130 -10.88 -7.32 6.90
C ILE A 130 -9.44 -7.81 7.09
N VAL A 131 -8.58 -7.53 6.11
CA VAL A 131 -7.16 -7.82 6.18
C VAL A 131 -6.33 -6.57 5.95
N PHE A 132 -5.29 -6.40 6.77
CA PHE A 132 -4.31 -5.33 6.67
C PHE A 132 -2.95 -5.91 6.29
N THR A 133 -2.42 -5.50 5.16
CA THR A 133 -1.19 -6.07 4.60
C THR A 133 0.06 -5.23 4.87
N GLY A 134 0.12 -4.57 6.06
CA GLY A 134 1.33 -3.94 6.59
C GLY A 134 1.49 -2.45 6.29
N ASP A 135 2.53 -1.86 6.88
CA ASP A 135 2.89 -0.46 6.84
C ASP A 135 1.83 0.46 7.49
N LEU A 136 1.57 0.21 8.78
CA LEU A 136 0.72 1.04 9.62
C LEU A 136 1.37 2.40 9.86
N VAL A 137 2.66 2.39 10.23
CA VAL A 137 3.45 3.59 10.49
C VAL A 137 4.42 3.88 9.34
N THR A 138 5.00 5.07 9.33
CA THR A 138 6.05 5.45 8.36
C THR A 138 7.43 5.31 9.00
N LEU A 139 7.57 5.74 10.25
CA LEU A 139 8.86 5.81 10.95
C LEU A 139 8.78 5.26 12.38
N SER A 140 7.69 5.54 13.11
CA SER A 140 7.61 5.31 14.55
C SER A 140 6.20 4.99 15.02
N SER A 141 6.09 4.16 16.04
CA SER A 141 4.83 3.86 16.70
C SER A 141 4.11 5.09 17.28
N LYS A 142 4.81 6.20 17.52
CA LYS A 142 4.24 7.47 17.99
C LYS A 142 3.23 8.08 17.00
N GLU A 143 3.31 7.70 15.75
CA GLU A 143 2.33 8.11 14.73
C GLU A 143 0.93 7.63 15.04
N THR A 144 0.79 6.52 15.76
CA THR A 144 -0.49 5.90 16.10
C THR A 144 -1.28 6.65 17.17
N ASP A 145 -0.62 7.44 18.05
CA ASP A 145 -1.22 8.06 19.26
C ASP A 145 -2.54 8.79 19.04
N SER A 146 -2.73 9.30 17.86
CA SER A 146 -3.91 10.08 17.51
C SER A 146 -4.94 9.32 16.69
N PHE A 147 -4.70 8.06 16.35
CA PHE A 147 -5.47 7.34 15.33
C PHE A 147 -5.99 5.98 15.78
N VAL A 148 -5.53 5.46 16.92
CA VAL A 148 -5.98 4.18 17.48
C VAL A 148 -7.50 4.11 17.54
N ASP A 149 -8.16 5.11 18.15
CA ASP A 149 -9.63 5.15 18.26
C ASP A 149 -10.35 5.06 16.90
N ILE A 150 -9.73 5.64 15.85
CA ILE A 150 -10.34 5.66 14.52
C ILE A 150 -10.19 4.28 13.85
N LEU A 151 -9.05 3.63 14.02
CA LEU A 151 -8.77 2.33 13.43
C LEU A 151 -9.43 1.19 14.19
N SER A 152 -9.65 1.34 15.50
CA SER A 152 -10.40 0.39 16.33
C SER A 152 -11.90 0.29 15.93
N ASP A 153 -12.41 1.24 15.15
CA ASP A 153 -13.76 1.13 14.56
C ASP A 153 -13.86 0.04 13.49
N LEU A 154 -12.73 -0.38 12.89
CA LEU A 154 -12.73 -1.44 11.88
C LEU A 154 -13.08 -2.77 12.51
N ARG A 155 -14.14 -3.38 11.98
CA ARG A 155 -14.67 -4.66 12.42
C ARG A 155 -15.33 -5.41 11.26
N ALA A 156 -15.23 -6.72 11.28
CA ALA A 156 -15.92 -7.61 10.36
C ALA A 156 -16.40 -8.84 11.12
N ARG A 157 -17.32 -9.62 10.53
CA ARG A 157 -17.91 -10.79 11.18
C ARG A 157 -16.85 -11.81 11.62
N ASP A 158 -15.90 -12.10 10.74
CA ASP A 158 -14.86 -13.10 10.98
C ASP A 158 -13.53 -12.46 11.44
N GLY A 159 -13.56 -11.14 11.75
CA GLY A 159 -12.44 -10.44 12.38
C GLY A 159 -11.63 -9.52 11.47
N VAL A 160 -10.63 -8.90 12.06
CA VAL A 160 -9.63 -8.06 11.40
C VAL A 160 -8.25 -8.67 11.64
N TYR A 161 -7.52 -8.93 10.56
CA TYR A 161 -6.22 -9.59 10.59
C TYR A 161 -5.16 -8.72 9.97
N ALA A 162 -3.95 -8.75 10.52
CA ALA A 162 -2.86 -7.90 10.11
C ALA A 162 -1.56 -8.69 9.93
N VAL A 163 -0.70 -8.21 9.05
CA VAL A 163 0.73 -8.54 9.00
C VAL A 163 1.54 -7.25 9.11
N MET A 164 2.82 -7.36 9.48
CA MET A 164 3.73 -6.24 9.52
C MET A 164 4.26 -5.93 8.11
N GLY A 165 4.45 -4.62 7.82
CA GLY A 165 5.20 -4.15 6.67
C GLY A 165 6.61 -3.70 7.06
N ASN A 166 7.46 -3.35 6.09
CA ASN A 166 8.85 -2.98 6.35
C ASN A 166 9.00 -1.69 7.19
N HIS A 167 8.04 -0.78 7.13
CA HIS A 167 8.03 0.42 7.95
C HIS A 167 7.64 0.15 9.42
N ASP A 168 6.84 -0.89 9.67
CA ASP A 168 6.38 -1.25 11.00
C ASP A 168 7.50 -1.77 11.92
N TYR A 169 8.63 -2.20 11.33
CA TYR A 169 9.86 -2.54 12.07
C TYR A 169 10.67 -1.31 12.50
N CYS A 170 10.19 -0.11 12.25
CA CYS A 170 10.78 1.18 12.65
C CYS A 170 12.25 1.37 12.24
N THR A 171 12.70 0.69 11.18
CA THR A 171 14.11 0.71 10.72
C THR A 171 14.53 2.06 10.16
N TYR A 172 13.58 2.85 9.67
CA TYR A 172 13.86 4.13 9.01
C TYR A 172 14.00 5.30 9.98
N ALA A 173 13.54 5.16 11.23
CA ALA A 173 13.64 6.19 12.25
C ALA A 173 14.85 6.02 13.17
N PHE A 174 15.22 4.78 13.46
CA PHE A 174 16.20 4.45 14.48
C PHE A 174 17.36 3.64 13.91
N THR A 175 18.56 4.07 14.19
CA THR A 175 19.79 3.38 13.77
C THR A 175 20.32 2.41 14.83
N THR A 176 19.81 2.39 16.06
CA THR A 176 20.32 1.62 17.20
C THR A 176 19.25 0.89 18.01
N GLY A 177 19.65 -0.24 18.42
CA GLY A 177 19.25 -1.38 19.23
C GLY A 177 17.94 -1.28 20.04
N GLU A 178 17.97 -0.68 21.20
CA GLU A 178 16.88 -0.85 22.18
C GLU A 178 15.65 0.02 21.87
N GLU A 179 15.87 1.29 21.49
CA GLU A 179 14.76 2.19 21.12
C GLU A 179 13.97 1.68 19.92
N LYS A 180 14.65 1.12 18.92
CA LYS A 180 13.99 0.48 17.79
C LYS A 180 13.13 -0.70 18.20
N LYS A 181 13.68 -1.60 19.04
CA LYS A 181 12.96 -2.79 19.52
C LYS A 181 11.74 -2.42 20.36
N GLU A 182 11.87 -1.40 21.20
CA GLU A 182 10.75 -0.91 22.00
C GLU A 182 9.64 -0.32 21.13
N ASP A 183 10.02 0.45 20.12
CA ASP A 183 9.09 1.08 19.18
C ASP A 183 8.38 0.04 18.30
N GLU A 184 9.12 -0.93 17.78
CA GLU A 184 8.60 -2.08 17.04
C GLU A 184 7.64 -2.92 17.90
N ALA A 185 8.03 -3.25 19.15
CA ALA A 185 7.16 -3.96 20.09
C ALA A 185 5.88 -3.17 20.40
N ARG A 186 5.98 -1.84 20.41
CA ARG A 186 4.81 -0.97 20.58
C ARG A 186 3.87 -1.00 19.38
N VAL A 187 4.37 -1.06 18.14
CA VAL A 187 3.51 -1.24 16.96
C VAL A 187 2.69 -2.53 17.07
N ARG A 188 3.33 -3.67 17.42
CA ARG A 188 2.64 -4.95 17.63
C ARG A 188 1.55 -4.85 18.69
N ARG A 189 1.87 -4.25 19.83
CA ARG A 189 0.89 -4.06 20.91
C ARG A 189 -0.30 -3.22 20.49
N ILE A 190 -0.07 -2.12 19.77
CA ILE A 190 -1.12 -1.22 19.29
C ILE A 190 -2.03 -1.92 18.29
N ILE A 191 -1.50 -2.76 17.38
CA ILE A 191 -2.31 -3.58 16.49
C ILE A 191 -3.29 -4.45 17.29
N GLY A 192 -2.81 -5.09 18.36
CA GLY A 192 -3.67 -5.84 19.29
C GLY A 192 -4.66 -4.98 20.06
N GLU A 193 -4.28 -3.78 20.51
CA GLU A 193 -5.15 -2.82 21.21
C GLU A 193 -6.28 -2.32 20.32
N MET A 194 -6.06 -2.22 19.00
CA MET A 194 -7.11 -1.93 18.03
C MET A 194 -8.10 -3.09 17.82
N GLY A 195 -7.88 -4.23 18.45
CA GLY A 195 -8.69 -5.45 18.28
C GLY A 195 -8.36 -6.23 17.01
N TRP A 196 -7.23 -5.93 16.35
CA TRP A 196 -6.79 -6.68 15.18
C TRP A 196 -5.88 -7.83 15.61
N LYS A 197 -6.01 -8.97 14.94
CA LYS A 197 -5.11 -10.11 15.16
C LYS A 197 -3.91 -10.01 14.23
N LEU A 198 -2.73 -9.77 14.81
CA LEU A 198 -1.47 -9.82 14.08
C LEU A 198 -1.08 -11.28 13.84
N LEU A 199 -0.68 -11.59 12.62
CA LEU A 199 -0.18 -12.91 12.20
C LEU A 199 1.28 -12.77 11.79
N GLU A 200 2.18 -13.43 12.53
CA GLU A 200 3.63 -13.40 12.30
C GLU A 200 4.13 -14.84 12.15
N ASN A 201 4.20 -15.33 10.91
CA ASN A 201 4.45 -16.75 10.58
C ASN A 201 3.46 -17.69 11.27
N GLU A 202 2.21 -17.27 11.31
CA GLU A 202 1.09 -17.97 11.92
C GLU A 202 -0.07 -18.11 10.93
N TRP A 203 -1.00 -19.00 11.25
CA TRP A 203 -2.25 -19.14 10.51
C TRP A 203 -3.44 -19.24 11.43
N ILE A 204 -4.59 -18.99 10.88
CA ILE A 204 -5.89 -19.25 11.49
C ILE A 204 -6.81 -19.92 10.49
N ASP A 205 -7.72 -20.69 11.02
CA ASP A 205 -8.78 -21.31 10.24
C ASP A 205 -10.11 -20.58 10.48
N ILE A 206 -10.82 -20.31 9.40
CA ILE A 206 -12.20 -19.84 9.38
C ILE A 206 -13.05 -21.03 8.92
N GLU A 207 -13.89 -21.52 9.82
CA GLU A 207 -14.71 -22.69 9.57
C GLU A 207 -16.13 -22.28 9.17
N ARG A 208 -16.67 -22.93 8.16
CA ARG A 208 -18.07 -22.85 7.75
C ARG A 208 -18.53 -24.23 7.34
N GLU A 209 -19.58 -24.72 8.01
CA GLU A 209 -20.05 -26.09 7.82
C GLU A 209 -18.89 -27.09 8.02
N ASP A 210 -18.65 -27.95 7.04
CA ASP A 210 -17.56 -28.94 7.07
C ASP A 210 -16.31 -28.45 6.31
N SER A 211 -16.25 -27.16 5.95
CA SER A 211 -15.18 -26.60 5.11
C SER A 211 -14.33 -25.57 5.86
N ARG A 212 -13.11 -25.40 5.39
CA ARG A 212 -12.12 -24.56 6.03
C ARG A 212 -11.39 -23.65 5.04
N LEU A 213 -11.42 -22.35 5.33
CA LEU A 213 -10.56 -21.33 4.73
C LEU A 213 -9.43 -21.01 5.71
N THR A 214 -8.18 -21.14 5.29
CA THR A 214 -7.02 -20.84 6.12
C THR A 214 -6.41 -19.51 5.70
N LEU A 215 -6.28 -18.58 6.65
CA LEU A 215 -5.58 -17.31 6.49
C LEU A 215 -4.18 -17.43 7.13
N ILE A 216 -3.15 -17.22 6.34
CA ILE A 216 -1.75 -17.33 6.74
C ILE A 216 -1.14 -15.93 6.73
N GLY A 217 -0.46 -15.53 7.79
CA GLY A 217 0.34 -14.32 7.84
C GLY A 217 1.82 -14.64 7.79
N GLY A 218 2.52 -14.11 6.79
CA GLY A 218 3.97 -14.23 6.71
C GLY A 218 4.66 -12.99 7.23
N GLU A 219 5.78 -13.17 7.92
CA GLU A 219 6.64 -12.12 8.45
C GLU A 219 7.83 -11.88 7.51
N GLY A 220 8.14 -10.60 7.26
CA GLY A 220 9.32 -10.25 6.50
C GLY A 220 9.20 -8.90 5.80
N THR A 221 10.34 -8.20 5.71
CA THR A 221 10.41 -6.84 5.18
C THR A 221 10.74 -6.78 3.69
N THR A 222 11.49 -7.79 3.21
CA THR A 222 11.98 -7.89 1.82
C THR A 222 12.38 -9.33 1.58
N TRP A 223 12.28 -9.79 0.36
CA TRP A 223 12.71 -11.15 0.02
C TRP A 223 14.21 -11.34 0.31
N THR A 224 14.53 -12.28 1.19
CA THR A 224 15.87 -12.84 1.41
C THR A 224 15.79 -14.36 1.51
N PRO A 225 16.89 -15.10 1.34
CA PRO A 225 16.87 -16.55 1.53
C PRO A 225 16.37 -16.99 2.91
N GLU A 226 16.69 -16.24 3.97
CA GLU A 226 16.30 -16.54 5.35
C GLU A 226 14.80 -16.32 5.56
N ILE A 227 14.27 -15.22 5.04
CA ILE A 227 12.83 -14.89 5.08
C ILE A 227 12.05 -15.90 4.24
N SER A 228 12.57 -16.28 3.07
CA SER A 228 11.98 -17.33 2.25
C SER A 228 11.92 -18.66 2.99
N ALA A 229 12.95 -19.00 3.76
CA ALA A 229 12.96 -20.23 4.55
C ALA A 229 11.96 -20.22 5.71
N ALA A 230 11.76 -19.06 6.38
CA ALA A 230 10.76 -18.89 7.43
C ALA A 230 9.33 -19.04 6.86
N LEU A 231 9.04 -18.36 5.76
CA LEU A 231 7.76 -18.48 5.06
C LEU A 231 7.51 -19.93 4.58
N ASP A 232 8.49 -20.59 3.97
CA ASP A 232 8.41 -21.97 3.52
C ASP A 232 8.14 -22.93 4.70
N SER A 233 8.77 -22.69 5.84
CA SER A 233 8.53 -23.45 7.07
C SER A 233 7.08 -23.29 7.56
N THR A 234 6.56 -22.08 7.55
CA THR A 234 5.18 -21.78 7.95
C THR A 234 4.18 -22.45 7.02
N LEU A 235 4.39 -22.34 5.71
CA LEU A 235 3.51 -22.93 4.69
C LEU A 235 3.51 -24.47 4.77
N LYS A 236 4.67 -25.09 5.04
CA LYS A 236 4.77 -26.56 5.24
C LYS A 236 4.12 -27.04 6.54
N ALA A 237 4.18 -26.24 7.60
CA ALA A 237 3.57 -26.57 8.89
C ALA A 237 2.03 -26.35 8.86
N CYS A 238 1.54 -25.48 7.99
CA CYS A 238 0.12 -25.19 7.82
C CYS A 238 -0.62 -26.44 7.33
N PRO A 239 -1.66 -26.88 8.05
CA PRO A 239 -2.43 -28.08 7.65
C PRO A 239 -3.09 -27.90 6.26
N PRO A 240 -3.44 -28.99 5.58
CA PRO A 240 -4.28 -28.92 4.39
C PRO A 240 -5.59 -28.18 4.68
N ALA A 241 -6.01 -27.31 3.78
CA ALA A 241 -7.28 -26.58 3.83
C ALA A 241 -7.90 -26.55 2.43
N ASP A 242 -9.19 -26.24 2.37
CA ASP A 242 -9.91 -26.21 1.10
C ASP A 242 -9.55 -24.97 0.28
N PHE A 243 -9.27 -23.85 0.96
CA PHE A 243 -8.82 -22.59 0.33
C PHE A 243 -7.83 -21.87 1.24
N LYS A 244 -6.68 -21.46 0.70
CA LYS A 244 -5.62 -20.78 1.46
C LYS A 244 -5.37 -19.37 0.97
N ILE A 245 -5.35 -18.43 1.92
CA ILE A 245 -5.01 -17.02 1.68
C ILE A 245 -3.72 -16.69 2.43
N LEU A 246 -2.74 -16.15 1.73
CA LEU A 246 -1.50 -15.63 2.30
C LEU A 246 -1.55 -14.10 2.37
N LEU A 247 -1.36 -13.55 3.55
CA LEU A 247 -1.04 -12.14 3.76
C LEU A 247 0.49 -11.99 3.82
N TYR A 248 1.05 -11.21 2.91
CA TYR A 248 2.46 -10.92 2.91
C TYR A 248 2.70 -9.51 2.33
N HIS A 249 3.41 -8.66 3.06
CA HIS A 249 3.51 -7.25 2.68
C HIS A 249 4.16 -7.04 1.31
N ASP A 250 5.35 -7.64 1.08
CA ASP A 250 6.14 -7.47 -0.15
C ASP A 250 5.72 -8.48 -1.24
N PRO A 251 5.18 -8.04 -2.39
CA PRO A 251 4.75 -8.92 -3.46
C PRO A 251 5.89 -9.71 -4.12
N THR A 252 7.14 -9.33 -3.92
CA THR A 252 8.29 -9.97 -4.59
C THR A 252 8.51 -11.43 -4.17
N VAL A 253 7.89 -11.88 -3.06
CA VAL A 253 7.93 -13.29 -2.63
C VAL A 253 7.04 -14.20 -3.47
N TRP A 254 6.05 -13.67 -4.18
CA TRP A 254 5.01 -14.48 -4.82
C TRP A 254 5.58 -15.44 -5.85
N ARG A 255 6.35 -14.97 -6.83
CA ARG A 255 6.95 -15.87 -7.85
C ARG A 255 7.99 -16.84 -7.29
N PRO A 256 8.98 -16.39 -6.48
CA PRO A 256 10.00 -17.29 -5.99
C PRO A 256 9.52 -18.29 -4.95
N CYS A 257 8.46 -17.98 -4.18
CA CYS A 257 8.05 -18.79 -3.04
C CYS A 257 6.68 -19.47 -3.19
N ILE A 258 5.77 -18.91 -3.98
CA ILE A 258 4.36 -19.35 -4.00
C ILE A 258 4.01 -20.04 -5.32
N VAL A 259 4.24 -19.39 -6.46
CA VAL A 259 3.78 -19.86 -7.77
C VAL A 259 4.32 -21.25 -8.09
N GLY A 260 3.42 -22.21 -8.25
CA GLY A 260 3.73 -23.61 -8.58
C GLY A 260 4.50 -24.38 -7.50
N LYS A 261 4.63 -23.84 -6.28
CA LYS A 261 5.40 -24.42 -5.17
C LYS A 261 4.57 -24.73 -3.94
N THR A 262 3.43 -24.10 -3.82
CA THR A 262 2.54 -24.21 -2.65
C THR A 262 1.10 -24.40 -3.10
N ASP A 263 0.21 -24.67 -2.15
CA ASP A 263 -1.23 -24.76 -2.32
C ASP A 263 -1.97 -23.46 -1.87
N VAL A 264 -1.26 -22.32 -1.87
CA VAL A 264 -1.87 -21.00 -1.61
C VAL A 264 -2.66 -20.59 -2.84
N ASP A 265 -3.96 -20.31 -2.67
CA ASP A 265 -4.86 -19.89 -3.75
C ASP A 265 -4.78 -18.39 -4.01
N LEU A 266 -4.70 -17.58 -2.95
CA LEU A 266 -4.70 -16.12 -3.03
C LEU A 266 -3.60 -15.51 -2.15
N THR A 267 -2.76 -14.67 -2.71
CA THR A 267 -1.80 -13.83 -1.96
C THR A 267 -2.25 -12.38 -1.99
N LEU A 268 -2.25 -11.72 -0.84
CA LEU A 268 -2.59 -10.31 -0.69
C LEU A 268 -1.38 -9.54 -0.18
N SER A 269 -0.96 -8.53 -0.96
CA SER A 269 0.24 -7.73 -0.70
C SER A 269 -0.02 -6.22 -0.84
N GLY A 270 0.92 -5.40 -0.36
CA GLY A 270 0.95 -3.95 -0.50
C GLY A 270 2.27 -3.44 -1.03
N HIS A 271 2.97 -2.59 -0.25
CA HIS A 271 4.36 -2.17 -0.38
C HIS A 271 4.68 -1.21 -1.52
N THR A 272 4.19 -1.45 -2.73
CA THR A 272 4.65 -0.73 -3.93
C THR A 272 4.04 0.66 -4.10
N HIS A 273 2.87 0.90 -3.49
CA HIS A 273 2.03 2.09 -3.67
C HIS A 273 1.73 2.46 -5.14
N ALA A 274 2.06 1.60 -6.12
CA ALA A 274 2.20 1.98 -7.52
C ALA A 274 3.08 3.25 -7.68
N MET A 275 4.07 3.43 -6.77
CA MET A 275 4.87 4.66 -6.62
C MET A 275 4.03 5.94 -6.58
N GLN A 276 2.80 5.88 -6.05
CA GLN A 276 1.87 7.00 -5.89
C GLN A 276 1.54 7.76 -7.19
N LEU A 277 1.99 7.24 -8.35
CA LEU A 277 1.80 7.84 -9.68
C LEU A 277 1.31 6.78 -10.66
N LYS A 278 0.14 7.04 -11.27
CA LYS A 278 -0.43 6.19 -12.30
C LYS A 278 -1.15 7.03 -13.36
N ILE A 279 -0.72 6.96 -14.61
CA ILE A 279 -1.27 7.73 -15.72
C ILE A 279 -1.65 6.76 -16.84
N PHE A 280 -2.93 6.69 -17.20
CA PHE A 280 -3.43 5.76 -18.22
C PHE A 280 -2.97 4.30 -18.06
N GLY A 281 -2.91 3.83 -16.78
CA GLY A 281 -2.46 2.48 -16.46
C GLY A 281 -0.95 2.31 -16.31
N TRP A 282 -0.14 3.26 -16.77
CA TRP A 282 1.30 3.25 -16.57
C TRP A 282 1.68 3.79 -15.18
N THR A 283 2.64 3.13 -14.55
CA THR A 283 3.28 3.57 -13.29
C THR A 283 4.78 3.36 -13.38
N PRO A 284 5.62 4.22 -12.78
CA PRO A 284 7.06 3.99 -12.70
C PRO A 284 7.42 2.73 -11.88
N SER A 285 6.54 2.28 -10.98
CA SER A 285 6.69 1.07 -10.18
C SER A 285 6.98 -0.18 -11.02
N ARG A 286 6.49 -0.25 -12.25
CA ARG A 286 6.71 -1.37 -13.19
C ARG A 286 8.18 -1.60 -13.59
N TYR A 287 9.05 -0.63 -13.36
CA TYR A 287 10.49 -0.76 -13.64
C TYR A 287 11.28 -1.30 -12.45
N VAL A 288 10.63 -1.39 -11.29
CA VAL A 288 11.23 -1.89 -10.04
C VAL A 288 10.61 -3.23 -9.64
N PHE A 289 9.28 -3.37 -9.82
CA PHE A 289 8.53 -4.55 -9.41
C PHE A 289 7.87 -5.20 -10.62
N ASN A 290 7.99 -6.53 -10.74
CA ASN A 290 7.27 -7.29 -11.76
C ASN A 290 5.75 -7.24 -11.51
N GLU A 291 5.36 -7.45 -10.26
CA GLU A 291 3.99 -7.32 -9.76
C GLU A 291 3.86 -6.01 -9.00
N CYS A 292 3.51 -4.93 -9.70
CA CYS A 292 3.58 -3.58 -9.14
C CYS A 292 2.25 -3.03 -8.61
N HIS A 293 1.11 -3.54 -9.05
CA HIS A 293 -0.23 -3.20 -8.52
C HIS A 293 -1.33 -3.99 -9.20
N GLY A 294 -2.45 -4.23 -8.50
CA GLY A 294 -3.62 -4.89 -9.05
C GLY A 294 -3.54 -6.42 -9.02
N LEU A 295 -4.34 -7.07 -9.85
CA LEU A 295 -4.54 -8.51 -9.84
C LEU A 295 -3.65 -9.21 -10.85
N TYR A 296 -3.01 -10.29 -10.43
CA TYR A 296 -2.20 -11.20 -11.23
C TYR A 296 -2.70 -12.64 -11.01
N GLU A 297 -2.53 -13.47 -12.02
CA GLU A 297 -2.85 -14.91 -11.95
C GLU A 297 -1.76 -15.68 -12.67
N ASP A 298 -1.33 -16.78 -12.06
CA ASP A 298 -0.38 -17.71 -12.66
C ASP A 298 -0.65 -19.12 -12.12
N GLY A 299 -0.97 -20.05 -13.02
CA GLY A 299 -1.22 -21.45 -12.67
C GLY A 299 -2.42 -21.69 -11.73
N GLY A 300 -3.41 -20.81 -11.73
CA GLY A 300 -4.56 -20.87 -10.84
C GLY A 300 -4.35 -20.20 -9.48
N GLN A 301 -3.14 -19.71 -9.20
CA GLN A 301 -2.80 -18.95 -7.99
C GLN A 301 -2.89 -17.45 -8.25
N TRP A 302 -3.52 -16.73 -7.33
CA TRP A 302 -3.76 -15.31 -7.44
C TRP A 302 -2.83 -14.48 -6.57
N LEU A 303 -2.44 -13.32 -7.06
CA LEU A 303 -1.82 -12.25 -6.26
C LEU A 303 -2.59 -10.95 -6.48
N TYR A 304 -2.87 -10.23 -5.40
CA TYR A 304 -3.29 -8.85 -5.48
C TYR A 304 -2.32 -7.93 -4.76
N VAL A 305 -1.88 -6.88 -5.46
CA VAL A 305 -1.01 -5.83 -4.90
C VAL A 305 -1.82 -4.55 -4.74
N ASN A 306 -2.14 -4.21 -3.48
CA ASN A 306 -2.90 -3.02 -3.12
C ASN A 306 -2.03 -1.76 -3.23
N SER A 307 -2.59 -0.66 -3.68
CA SER A 307 -1.85 0.62 -3.85
C SER A 307 -1.73 1.44 -2.56
N GLY A 308 -2.23 0.94 -1.43
CA GLY A 308 -2.16 1.57 -0.13
C GLY A 308 -3.17 2.69 0.10
N LEU A 309 -3.36 3.06 1.37
CA LEU A 309 -4.27 4.14 1.80
C LEU A 309 -3.54 5.47 2.01
N GLY A 310 -2.34 5.45 2.58
CA GLY A 310 -1.54 6.63 2.92
C GLY A 310 -0.44 6.96 1.91
N GLU A 311 0.39 7.90 2.25
CA GLU A 311 1.51 8.36 1.43
C GLU A 311 2.84 8.14 2.16
N THR A 312 3.89 7.76 1.42
CA THR A 312 5.26 7.71 1.91
C THR A 312 6.22 8.45 0.98
N GLY A 313 7.26 9.06 1.55
CA GLY A 313 8.22 9.89 0.80
C GLY A 313 7.62 11.21 0.31
N VAL A 314 6.78 11.19 -0.72
CA VAL A 314 6.11 12.37 -1.29
C VAL A 314 4.64 12.39 -0.87
N LEU A 315 4.16 13.49 -0.28
CA LEU A 315 2.77 13.65 0.17
C LEU A 315 1.83 13.98 -1.01
N ALA A 316 1.79 13.10 -1.98
CA ALA A 316 1.00 13.29 -3.20
C ALA A 316 0.61 11.96 -3.84
N ARG A 317 -0.61 11.88 -4.39
CA ARG A 317 -1.07 10.78 -5.23
C ARG A 317 -1.70 11.30 -6.52
N LEU A 318 -1.24 10.80 -7.64
CA LEU A 318 -1.80 11.15 -8.95
C LEU A 318 -2.14 9.88 -9.73
N GLY A 319 -3.44 9.57 -9.83
CA GLY A 319 -3.95 8.38 -10.53
C GLY A 319 -3.76 7.05 -9.78
N ALA A 320 -2.77 6.93 -8.93
CA ALA A 320 -2.62 5.85 -7.92
C ALA A 320 -3.36 6.28 -6.64
N TRP A 321 -4.68 6.35 -6.73
CA TRP A 321 -5.53 6.81 -5.63
C TRP A 321 -5.46 5.88 -4.41
N PRO A 322 -5.70 6.39 -3.18
CA PRO A 322 -5.90 5.55 -2.00
C PRO A 322 -6.92 4.45 -2.26
N GLU A 323 -6.57 3.20 -1.96
CA GLU A 323 -7.30 2.03 -2.42
C GLU A 323 -7.83 1.16 -1.28
N ILE A 324 -9.09 0.78 -1.39
CA ILE A 324 -9.76 -0.25 -0.60
C ILE A 324 -10.09 -1.37 -1.59
N SER A 325 -9.50 -2.55 -1.44
CA SER A 325 -9.80 -3.68 -2.33
C SER A 325 -10.83 -4.59 -1.68
N VAL A 326 -11.83 -4.99 -2.44
CA VAL A 326 -12.88 -5.91 -1.97
C VAL A 326 -12.86 -7.13 -2.88
N PHE A 327 -12.59 -8.28 -2.30
CA PHE A 327 -12.60 -9.55 -3.01
C PHE A 327 -13.88 -10.30 -2.72
N ARG A 328 -14.43 -10.92 -3.75
CA ARG A 328 -15.51 -11.89 -3.61
C ARG A 328 -15.00 -13.23 -4.12
N LEU A 329 -14.97 -14.23 -3.24
CA LEU A 329 -14.55 -15.56 -3.60
C LEU A 329 -15.66 -16.26 -4.41
N LYS A 330 -15.28 -16.91 -5.50
CA LYS A 330 -16.20 -17.58 -6.41
C LYS A 330 -15.67 -18.92 -6.89
N ARG A 331 -16.55 -19.89 -6.98
CA ARG A 331 -16.25 -21.17 -7.62
C ARG A 331 -16.19 -21.00 -9.14
N ARG A 332 -15.28 -21.73 -9.77
CA ARG A 332 -15.28 -21.88 -11.23
C ARG A 332 -16.32 -22.87 -11.71
#